data_f1e451fda272ffef3d4b9e04494377ab
#
_entry.id   f1e451fda272ffef3d4b9e04494377ab
#
_cell.length_a   1.000
_cell.length_b   1.000
_cell.length_c   1.000
_cell.angle_alpha   90.00
_cell.angle_beta   90.00
_cell.angle_gamma   90.00
#
_symmetry.space_group_name_H-M   'P 1'
#
loop_
_entity.id
_entity.type
_entity.pdbx_description
1 polymer ?
#
loop_
_entity_poly.entity_id
_entity_poly.type
_entity_poly.pdbx_seq_one_letter_code
_entity_poly.pdbx_strand_id
1 'polypeptide(L)'
;KKTVPRMVMPSTQTLRDDIVGGSAMAKRRAMAKAITLLESTRADHRLQADELLTHLLPHTGLSLRLGISGVPGVGKSTFIEALGLYLIGQGHRVAVLAVDPSSTVSGGSILGDKTRMEHLSVQADPYIRPSPSSGTLGGVAEKTRESMLVCEAAGYDVVIVETVGVGQSETAVANMTDMFCLLQLPNAGD
;
A
#
# COMPACT_ATOMS: atom_id res chain seq x y z
N LYS A 1 13.84 -16.26 -31.42
CA LYS A 1 13.58 -15.12 -30.51
C LYS A 1 12.10 -15.15 -30.16
N LYS A 2 11.75 -15.60 -28.94
CA LYS A 2 10.36 -15.51 -28.45
C LYS A 2 10.11 -14.07 -28.08
N THR A 3 9.27 -13.40 -28.83
CA THR A 3 8.73 -12.07 -28.49
C THR A 3 7.87 -12.23 -27.27
N VAL A 4 8.31 -11.66 -26.14
CA VAL A 4 7.47 -11.54 -24.94
C VAL A 4 6.28 -10.66 -25.32
N PRO A 5 5.03 -11.09 -25.11
CA PRO A 5 3.88 -10.26 -25.43
C PRO A 5 3.97 -8.97 -24.60
N ARG A 6 3.94 -7.84 -25.28
CA ARG A 6 3.89 -6.52 -24.65
C ARG A 6 2.58 -6.44 -23.90
N MET A 7 2.64 -6.39 -22.56
CA MET A 7 1.46 -6.27 -21.72
C MET A 7 0.83 -4.90 -22.02
N VAL A 8 -0.30 -4.92 -22.73
CA VAL A 8 -1.06 -3.70 -23.01
C VAL A 8 -1.71 -3.29 -21.71
N MET A 9 -1.36 -2.10 -21.21
CA MET A 9 -2.01 -1.53 -20.04
C MET A 9 -3.47 -1.20 -20.39
N PRO A 10 -4.44 -1.54 -19.53
CA PRO A 10 -5.82 -1.12 -19.70
C PRO A 10 -5.92 0.41 -19.75
N SER A 11 -6.97 0.94 -20.35
CA SER A 11 -7.23 2.38 -20.32
C SER A 11 -7.46 2.84 -18.87
N THR A 12 -7.20 4.11 -18.58
CA THR A 12 -7.46 4.72 -17.27
C THR A 12 -8.92 4.58 -16.86
N GLN A 13 -9.83 4.71 -17.84
CA GLN A 13 -11.26 4.50 -17.62
C GLN A 13 -11.58 3.06 -17.18
N THR A 14 -11.02 2.05 -17.86
CA THR A 14 -11.22 0.65 -17.49
C THR A 14 -10.66 0.37 -16.09
N LEU A 15 -9.48 0.89 -15.77
CA LEU A 15 -8.90 0.75 -14.43
C LEU A 15 -9.80 1.39 -13.36
N ARG A 16 -10.30 2.57 -13.62
CA ARG A 16 -11.21 3.28 -12.70
C ARG A 16 -12.48 2.47 -12.48
N ASP A 17 -13.13 2.00 -13.53
CA ASP A 17 -14.39 1.26 -13.43
C ASP A 17 -14.21 -0.06 -12.67
N ASP A 18 -13.12 -0.77 -12.91
CA ASP A 18 -12.77 -1.99 -12.18
C ASP A 18 -12.43 -1.71 -10.70
N ILE A 19 -11.72 -0.61 -10.39
CA ILE A 19 -11.37 -0.24 -9.01
C ILE A 19 -12.62 0.12 -8.21
N VAL A 20 -13.50 0.93 -8.77
CA VAL A 20 -14.66 1.45 -8.04
C VAL A 20 -15.79 0.42 -7.99
N GLY A 21 -16.15 -0.18 -9.12
CA GLY A 21 -17.36 -1.01 -9.27
C GLY A 21 -17.12 -2.47 -9.66
N GLY A 22 -15.87 -2.88 -9.85
CA GLY A 22 -15.56 -4.25 -10.30
C GLY A 22 -15.82 -5.32 -9.24
N SER A 23 -15.88 -6.58 -9.71
CA SER A 23 -15.87 -7.74 -8.80
C SER A 23 -14.59 -7.75 -7.96
N ALA A 24 -14.56 -8.47 -6.84
CA ALA A 24 -13.39 -8.55 -5.95
C ALA A 24 -12.10 -8.89 -6.71
N MET A 25 -12.17 -9.83 -7.67
CA MET A 25 -11.02 -10.22 -8.49
C MET A 25 -10.61 -9.11 -9.48
N ALA A 26 -11.57 -8.49 -10.17
CA ALA A 26 -11.30 -7.38 -11.10
C ALA A 26 -10.69 -6.20 -10.36
N LYS A 27 -11.26 -5.84 -9.22
CA LYS A 27 -10.81 -4.78 -8.32
C LYS A 27 -9.35 -4.98 -7.89
N ARG A 28 -9.00 -6.16 -7.39
CA ARG A 28 -7.63 -6.50 -6.99
C ARG A 28 -6.64 -6.40 -8.14
N ARG A 29 -7.01 -6.90 -9.32
CA ARG A 29 -6.18 -6.79 -10.54
C ARG A 29 -5.97 -5.35 -10.95
N ALA A 30 -7.04 -4.56 -10.96
CA ALA A 30 -6.99 -3.15 -11.35
C ALA A 30 -6.15 -2.34 -10.36
N MET A 31 -6.31 -2.55 -9.05
CA MET A 31 -5.48 -1.93 -8.03
C MET A 31 -3.99 -2.23 -8.23
N ALA A 32 -3.64 -3.50 -8.44
CA ALA A 32 -2.24 -3.88 -8.67
C ALA A 32 -1.63 -3.19 -9.90
N LYS A 33 -2.40 -3.09 -10.99
CA LYS A 33 -1.99 -2.38 -12.21
C LYS A 33 -1.89 -0.87 -11.99
N ALA A 34 -2.87 -0.28 -11.30
CA ALA A 34 -2.88 1.15 -10.96
C ALA A 34 -1.64 1.51 -10.14
N ILE A 35 -1.34 0.76 -9.08
CA ILE A 35 -0.17 1.01 -8.24
C ILE A 35 1.12 0.82 -9.03
N THR A 36 1.22 -0.18 -9.90
CA THR A 36 2.38 -0.33 -10.79
C THR A 36 2.54 0.86 -11.73
N LEU A 37 1.43 1.42 -12.22
CA LEU A 37 1.43 2.62 -13.04
C LEU A 37 1.94 3.85 -12.26
N LEU A 38 1.46 4.03 -11.04
CA LEU A 38 1.87 5.10 -10.13
C LEU A 38 3.36 5.04 -9.78
N GLU A 39 3.91 3.84 -9.66
CA GLU A 39 5.31 3.58 -9.35
C GLU A 39 6.26 3.80 -10.54
N SER A 40 5.73 3.86 -11.75
CA SER A 40 6.54 4.01 -12.96
C SER A 40 7.19 5.40 -13.05
N THR A 41 8.44 5.41 -13.48
CA THR A 41 9.20 6.64 -13.75
C THR A 41 9.07 7.14 -15.18
N ARG A 42 8.34 6.44 -16.04
CA ARG A 42 8.11 6.83 -17.43
C ARG A 42 7.15 7.99 -17.51
N ALA A 43 7.46 8.99 -18.34
CA ALA A 43 6.63 10.19 -18.48
C ALA A 43 5.21 9.89 -18.99
N ASP A 44 5.05 8.96 -19.95
CA ASP A 44 3.75 8.55 -20.45
C ASP A 44 2.90 7.84 -19.39
N HIS A 45 3.52 7.02 -18.54
CA HIS A 45 2.85 6.40 -17.40
C HIS A 45 2.46 7.42 -16.33
N ARG A 46 3.27 8.45 -16.12
CA ARG A 46 2.95 9.50 -15.15
C ARG A 46 1.68 10.26 -15.54
N LEU A 47 1.55 10.62 -16.81
CA LEU A 47 0.34 11.26 -17.33
C LEU A 47 -0.91 10.38 -17.16
N GLN A 48 -0.79 9.08 -17.45
CA GLN A 48 -1.89 8.14 -17.23
C GLN A 48 -2.22 7.98 -15.74
N ALA A 49 -1.20 7.97 -14.87
CA ALA A 49 -1.38 7.90 -13.43
C ALA A 49 -2.14 9.12 -12.88
N ASP A 50 -1.78 10.32 -13.33
CA ASP A 50 -2.42 11.57 -12.92
C ASP A 50 -3.89 11.63 -13.38
N GLU A 51 -4.17 11.19 -14.62
CA GLU A 51 -5.52 11.05 -15.13
C GLU A 51 -6.34 10.06 -14.30
N LEU A 52 -5.78 8.87 -14.02
CA LEU A 52 -6.43 7.86 -13.20
C LEU A 52 -6.74 8.39 -11.80
N LEU A 53 -5.78 9.02 -11.13
CA LEU A 53 -5.97 9.60 -9.79
C LEU A 53 -7.08 10.64 -9.81
N THR A 54 -7.12 11.51 -10.82
CA THR A 54 -8.19 12.50 -10.98
C THR A 54 -9.56 11.84 -11.02
N HIS A 55 -9.71 10.72 -11.73
CA HIS A 55 -10.96 9.97 -11.80
C HIS A 55 -11.29 9.21 -10.49
N LEU A 56 -10.30 8.85 -9.69
CA LEU A 56 -10.49 8.15 -8.41
C LEU A 56 -10.80 9.09 -7.24
N LEU A 57 -10.34 10.34 -7.28
CA LEU A 57 -10.51 11.31 -6.19
C LEU A 57 -11.94 11.42 -5.64
N PRO A 58 -13.02 11.45 -6.45
CA PRO A 58 -14.39 11.51 -5.92
C PRO A 58 -14.80 10.32 -5.06
N HIS A 59 -14.04 9.22 -5.12
CA HIS A 59 -14.30 7.97 -4.39
C HIS A 59 -13.35 7.76 -3.21
N THR A 60 -12.63 8.79 -2.79
CA THR A 60 -11.63 8.75 -1.71
C THR A 60 -12.07 9.58 -0.50
N GLY A 61 -11.29 9.52 0.58
CA GLY A 61 -11.48 10.36 1.76
C GLY A 61 -12.42 9.80 2.82
N LEU A 62 -12.87 8.55 2.69
CA LEU A 62 -13.78 7.91 3.66
C LEU A 62 -13.10 6.83 4.51
N SER A 63 -11.79 6.65 4.37
CA SER A 63 -11.04 5.65 5.13
C SER A 63 -10.34 6.24 6.35
N LEU A 64 -10.15 5.39 7.36
CA LEU A 64 -9.20 5.65 8.43
C LEU A 64 -7.79 5.26 7.95
N ARG A 65 -6.86 6.21 8.00
CA ARG A 65 -5.45 6.01 7.66
C ARG A 65 -4.64 5.86 8.92
N LEU A 66 -4.08 4.66 9.14
CA LEU A 66 -3.29 4.31 10.32
C LEU A 66 -1.83 4.09 9.95
N GLY A 67 -0.93 4.93 10.43
CA GLY A 67 0.50 4.72 10.35
C GLY A 67 0.99 3.85 11.51
N ILE A 68 1.84 2.87 11.22
CA ILE A 68 2.47 2.02 12.23
C ILE A 68 3.97 2.00 12.03
N SER A 69 4.71 2.35 13.06
CA SER A 69 6.17 2.36 13.07
C SER A 69 6.73 1.68 14.31
N GLY A 70 8.01 1.47 14.31
CA GLY A 70 8.78 0.89 15.42
C GLY A 70 10.03 0.19 14.90
N VAL A 71 10.99 -0.02 15.78
CA VAL A 71 12.25 -0.67 15.43
C VAL A 71 12.04 -2.09 14.87
N PRO A 72 12.96 -2.59 14.04
CA PRO A 72 12.93 -3.97 13.59
C PRO A 72 12.85 -4.94 14.79
N GLY A 73 11.99 -5.95 14.68
CA GLY A 73 11.82 -6.94 15.75
C GLY A 73 10.87 -6.55 16.89
N VAL A 74 10.30 -5.33 16.89
CA VAL A 74 9.35 -4.90 17.94
C VAL A 74 7.99 -5.61 17.88
N GLY A 75 7.69 -6.33 16.81
CA GLY A 75 6.42 -7.05 16.62
C GLY A 75 5.40 -6.33 15.75
N LYS A 76 5.82 -5.39 14.88
CA LYS A 76 4.91 -4.67 13.98
C LYS A 76 4.03 -5.59 13.14
N SER A 77 4.63 -6.56 12.46
CA SER A 77 3.88 -7.48 11.60
C SER A 77 2.87 -8.32 12.38
N THR A 78 3.23 -8.77 13.58
CA THR A 78 2.32 -9.49 14.48
C THR A 78 1.16 -8.61 14.93
N PHE A 79 1.44 -7.37 15.29
CA PHE A 79 0.41 -6.40 15.68
C PHE A 79 -0.53 -6.07 14.51
N ILE A 80 0.01 -5.80 13.33
CA ILE A 80 -0.77 -5.49 12.12
C ILE A 80 -1.66 -6.68 11.75
N GLU A 81 -1.14 -7.90 11.84
CA GLU A 81 -1.92 -9.12 11.56
C GLU A 81 -3.09 -9.26 12.53
N ALA A 82 -2.84 -9.14 13.83
CA ALA A 82 -3.88 -9.25 14.85
C ALA A 82 -4.94 -8.14 14.71
N LEU A 83 -4.51 -6.89 14.52
CA LEU A 83 -5.40 -5.76 14.29
C LEU A 83 -6.22 -5.93 13.01
N GLY A 84 -5.58 -6.33 11.91
CA GLY A 84 -6.24 -6.55 10.62
C GLY A 84 -7.30 -7.63 10.71
N LEU A 85 -7.00 -8.78 11.33
CA LEU A 85 -7.96 -9.86 11.55
C LEU A 85 -9.14 -9.41 12.44
N TYR A 86 -8.87 -8.66 13.48
CA TYR A 86 -9.91 -8.10 14.34
C TYR A 86 -10.83 -7.16 13.54
N LEU A 87 -10.28 -6.23 12.79
CA LEU A 87 -11.06 -5.28 11.99
C LEU A 87 -11.89 -5.97 10.92
N ILE A 88 -11.34 -6.97 10.23
CA ILE A 88 -12.07 -7.78 9.25
C ILE A 88 -13.22 -8.52 9.94
N GLY A 89 -13.00 -9.07 11.13
CA GLY A 89 -14.04 -9.69 11.94
C GLY A 89 -15.17 -8.73 12.35
N GLN A 90 -14.89 -7.44 12.42
CA GLN A 90 -15.88 -6.37 12.65
C GLN A 90 -16.56 -5.88 11.35
N GLY A 91 -16.24 -6.46 10.21
CA GLY A 91 -16.82 -6.11 8.91
C GLY A 91 -16.09 -5.01 8.14
N HIS A 92 -14.90 -4.60 8.61
CA HIS A 92 -14.07 -3.63 7.90
C HIS A 92 -13.29 -4.27 6.76
N ARG A 93 -12.98 -3.46 5.75
CA ARG A 93 -12.09 -3.81 4.65
C ARG A 93 -10.73 -3.16 4.86
N VAL A 94 -9.69 -3.98 5.02
CA VAL A 94 -8.35 -3.53 5.43
C VAL A 94 -7.37 -3.65 4.28
N ALA A 95 -6.64 -2.56 4.00
CA ALA A 95 -5.48 -2.55 3.14
C ALA A 95 -4.22 -2.29 3.97
N VAL A 96 -3.12 -2.98 3.65
CA VAL A 96 -1.81 -2.79 4.29
C VAL A 96 -0.78 -2.42 3.23
N LEU A 97 -0.17 -1.27 3.38
CA LEU A 97 0.90 -0.77 2.54
C LEU A 97 2.19 -0.71 3.37
N ALA A 98 3.22 -1.43 2.95
CA ALA A 98 4.52 -1.38 3.60
C ALA A 98 5.44 -0.41 2.87
N VAL A 99 6.00 0.56 3.60
CA VAL A 99 7.01 1.51 3.10
C VAL A 99 8.38 1.02 3.56
N ASP A 100 9.15 0.48 2.63
CA ASP A 100 10.52 0.04 2.90
C ASP A 100 11.52 0.95 2.17
N PRO A 101 12.27 1.82 2.87
CA PRO A 101 13.29 2.66 2.26
C PRO A 101 14.54 1.88 1.84
N SER A 102 14.71 0.62 2.25
CA SER A 102 15.93 -0.17 2.04
C SER A 102 15.93 -1.04 0.79
N SER A 103 14.83 -1.13 0.04
CA SER A 103 14.69 -2.05 -1.11
C SER A 103 15.45 -1.62 -2.36
N THR A 104 16.30 -0.60 -2.29
CA THR A 104 17.17 -0.18 -3.41
C THR A 104 18.29 -1.17 -3.73
N VAL A 105 18.55 -2.19 -2.92
CA VAL A 105 19.76 -3.01 -3.02
C VAL A 105 19.54 -4.49 -3.27
N SER A 106 18.34 -5.02 -3.15
CA SER A 106 18.14 -6.44 -3.44
C SER A 106 16.76 -6.76 -3.97
N GLY A 107 16.68 -7.17 -5.22
CA GLY A 107 15.47 -7.73 -5.86
C GLY A 107 14.99 -9.04 -5.24
N GLY A 108 15.08 -9.20 -3.92
CA GLY A 108 14.81 -10.44 -3.22
C GLY A 108 13.74 -10.39 -2.11
N SER A 109 13.25 -9.21 -1.72
CA SER A 109 12.41 -9.09 -0.52
C SER A 109 10.89 -9.20 -0.75
N ILE A 110 10.41 -9.36 -1.98
CA ILE A 110 8.97 -9.44 -2.28
C ILE A 110 8.33 -10.72 -1.69
N LEU A 111 9.10 -11.75 -1.43
CA LEU A 111 8.62 -13.02 -0.85
C LEU A 111 8.65 -13.05 0.68
N GLY A 112 9.49 -12.23 1.33
CA GLY A 112 9.67 -12.24 2.78
C GLY A 112 8.49 -11.66 3.56
N ASP A 113 7.83 -10.64 3.04
CA ASP A 113 6.74 -9.97 3.75
C ASP A 113 5.38 -10.67 3.58
N LYS A 114 5.16 -11.39 2.49
CA LYS A 114 3.95 -12.22 2.33
C LYS A 114 3.90 -13.38 3.33
N THR A 115 5.05 -13.92 3.72
CA THR A 115 5.14 -15.00 4.70
C THR A 115 4.96 -14.53 6.14
N ARG A 116 5.13 -13.23 6.42
CA ARG A 116 4.99 -12.67 7.77
C ARG A 116 3.56 -12.41 8.21
N MET A 117 2.61 -12.34 7.27
CA MET A 117 1.19 -12.08 7.54
C MET A 117 0.32 -13.19 6.92
N GLU A 118 0.71 -14.44 7.13
CA GLU A 118 0.06 -15.61 6.51
C GLU A 118 -1.44 -15.69 6.84
N HIS A 119 -1.81 -15.49 8.08
CA HIS A 119 -3.20 -15.56 8.51
C HIS A 119 -4.04 -14.43 7.95
N LEU A 120 -3.52 -13.22 7.90
CA LEU A 120 -4.20 -12.08 7.32
C LEU A 120 -4.35 -12.24 5.80
N SER A 121 -3.33 -12.77 5.11
CA SER A 121 -3.36 -12.95 3.65
C SER A 121 -4.33 -14.03 3.18
N VAL A 122 -4.72 -14.95 4.04
CA VAL A 122 -5.67 -16.05 3.75
C VAL A 122 -7.12 -15.63 3.99
N GLN A 123 -7.37 -14.64 4.86
CA GLN A 123 -8.71 -14.13 5.12
C GLN A 123 -9.28 -13.40 3.89
N ALA A 124 -10.58 -13.51 3.70
CA ALA A 124 -11.25 -12.90 2.58
C ALA A 124 -11.03 -11.37 2.58
N ASP A 125 -10.21 -10.94 1.61
CA ASP A 125 -10.11 -9.59 1.11
C ASP A 125 -9.21 -8.54 1.81
N PRO A 126 -8.13 -8.88 2.54
CA PRO A 126 -7.11 -7.87 2.80
C PRO A 126 -6.30 -7.61 1.53
N TYR A 127 -6.01 -6.34 1.26
CA TYR A 127 -5.05 -5.96 0.23
C TYR A 127 -3.70 -5.66 0.89
N ILE A 128 -2.71 -6.51 0.62
CA ILE A 128 -1.36 -6.36 1.18
C ILE A 128 -0.39 -6.13 0.04
N ARG A 129 0.32 -5.01 0.07
CA ARG A 129 1.34 -4.68 -0.92
C ARG A 129 2.57 -4.03 -0.29
N PRO A 130 3.78 -4.53 -0.56
CA PRO A 130 4.99 -3.77 -0.33
C PRO A 130 5.01 -2.57 -1.29
N SER A 131 5.31 -1.39 -0.78
CA SER A 131 5.58 -0.22 -1.60
C SER A 131 7.03 -0.29 -2.07
N PRO A 132 7.31 -0.14 -3.38
CA PRO A 132 8.69 -0.08 -3.83
C PRO A 132 9.31 1.22 -3.36
N SER A 133 10.44 1.09 -2.75
CA SER A 133 11.21 2.19 -2.18
C SER A 133 12.36 2.62 -3.10
N SER A 134 12.17 2.59 -4.40
CA SER A 134 13.15 3.19 -5.31
C SER A 134 12.91 4.69 -5.42
N GLY A 135 13.74 5.50 -4.79
CA GLY A 135 13.66 6.94 -4.95
C GLY A 135 14.07 7.74 -3.72
N THR A 136 13.90 9.06 -3.81
CA THR A 136 14.07 9.97 -2.69
C THR A 136 12.95 9.77 -1.66
N LEU A 137 13.21 10.13 -0.40
CA LEU A 137 12.21 10.06 0.67
C LEU A 137 10.88 10.75 0.28
N GLY A 138 10.94 11.92 -0.37
CA GLY A 138 9.76 12.64 -0.84
C GLY A 138 8.99 11.88 -1.91
N GLY A 139 9.68 11.21 -2.84
CA GLY A 139 9.06 10.40 -3.88
C GLY A 139 8.38 9.15 -3.33
N VAL A 140 8.95 8.52 -2.30
CA VAL A 140 8.33 7.38 -1.58
C VAL A 140 7.04 7.82 -0.89
N ALA A 141 7.07 8.96 -0.19
CA ALA A 141 5.90 9.50 0.49
C ALA A 141 4.76 9.84 -0.49
N GLU A 142 5.08 10.46 -1.63
CA GLU A 142 4.11 10.77 -2.68
C GLU A 142 3.44 9.50 -3.22
N LYS A 143 4.23 8.52 -3.61
CA LYS A 143 3.72 7.24 -4.15
C LYS A 143 2.91 6.46 -3.13
N THR A 144 3.27 6.51 -1.86
CA THR A 144 2.49 5.91 -0.78
C THR A 144 1.13 6.58 -0.66
N ARG A 145 1.08 7.92 -0.68
CA ARG A 145 -0.17 8.68 -0.65
C ARG A 145 -1.07 8.34 -1.84
N GLU A 146 -0.51 8.28 -3.03
CA GLU A 146 -1.24 7.90 -4.24
C GLU A 146 -1.80 6.47 -4.15
N SER A 147 -1.02 5.52 -3.62
CA SER A 147 -1.45 4.15 -3.39
C SER A 147 -2.59 4.06 -2.36
N MET A 148 -2.57 4.91 -1.33
CA MET A 148 -3.67 5.01 -0.37
C MET A 148 -4.96 5.45 -1.06
N LEU A 149 -4.91 6.45 -1.95
CA LEU A 149 -6.07 6.89 -2.73
C LEU A 149 -6.67 5.76 -3.58
N VAL A 150 -5.84 4.92 -4.18
CA VAL A 150 -6.31 3.74 -4.93
C VAL A 150 -7.03 2.75 -4.01
N CYS A 151 -6.50 2.48 -2.82
CA CYS A 151 -7.14 1.60 -1.83
C CYS A 151 -8.49 2.17 -1.37
N GLU A 152 -8.55 3.47 -1.08
CA GLU A 152 -9.79 4.13 -0.67
C GLU A 152 -10.86 4.06 -1.76
N ALA A 153 -10.50 4.39 -3.00
CA ALA A 153 -11.42 4.32 -4.14
C ALA A 153 -11.93 2.90 -4.40
N ALA A 154 -11.14 1.88 -4.06
CA ALA A 154 -11.56 0.48 -4.11
C ALA A 154 -12.52 0.07 -2.99
N GLY A 155 -12.75 0.95 -2.01
CA GLY A 155 -13.68 0.74 -0.90
C GLY A 155 -13.04 0.12 0.35
N TYR A 156 -11.72 0.19 0.50
CA TYR A 156 -11.06 -0.12 1.76
C TYR A 156 -11.28 1.04 2.73
N ASP A 157 -11.87 0.73 3.88
CA ASP A 157 -12.24 1.72 4.90
C ASP A 157 -11.19 1.88 6.01
N VAL A 158 -10.21 0.98 6.06
CA VAL A 158 -9.01 1.09 6.90
C VAL A 158 -7.78 0.85 6.04
N VAL A 159 -6.89 1.84 5.98
CA VAL A 159 -5.61 1.75 5.27
C VAL A 159 -4.47 1.86 6.28
N ILE A 160 -3.77 0.75 6.48
CA ILE A 160 -2.60 0.67 7.38
C ILE A 160 -1.34 0.92 6.56
N VAL A 161 -0.50 1.85 7.01
CA VAL A 161 0.81 2.13 6.41
C VAL A 161 1.90 1.76 7.40
N GLU A 162 2.65 0.72 7.09
CA GLU A 162 3.79 0.28 7.90
C GLU A 162 5.08 0.93 7.44
N THR A 163 5.86 1.44 8.39
CA THR A 163 7.24 1.89 8.15
C THR A 163 8.25 0.96 8.81
N VAL A 164 9.48 0.96 8.31
CA VAL A 164 10.56 0.10 8.85
C VAL A 164 11.18 0.66 10.14
N GLY A 165 10.86 1.89 10.53
CA GLY A 165 11.25 2.45 11.83
C GLY A 165 12.70 2.88 11.96
N VAL A 166 13.38 3.23 10.87
CA VAL A 166 14.80 3.58 10.85
C VAL A 166 15.09 4.88 10.09
N GLY A 167 14.36 5.97 10.43
CA GLY A 167 14.71 7.25 9.87
C GLY A 167 13.53 8.15 9.49
N GLN A 168 13.72 9.03 8.51
CA GLN A 168 12.83 10.15 8.20
C GLN A 168 11.48 9.74 7.55
N SER A 169 11.29 8.47 7.19
CA SER A 169 10.04 7.98 6.60
C SER A 169 8.87 8.02 7.59
N GLU A 170 9.12 7.91 8.89
CA GLU A 170 8.09 7.99 9.93
C GLU A 170 7.39 9.33 9.95
N THR A 171 8.12 10.43 9.85
CA THR A 171 7.54 11.78 9.81
C THR A 171 6.67 11.97 8.57
N ALA A 172 7.13 11.50 7.42
CA ALA A 172 6.39 11.59 6.17
C ALA A 172 5.09 10.77 6.25
N VAL A 173 5.12 9.57 6.82
CA VAL A 173 3.93 8.72 7.02
C VAL A 173 2.99 9.33 8.07
N ALA A 174 3.51 9.84 9.18
CA ALA A 174 2.68 10.51 10.19
C ALA A 174 1.86 11.66 9.58
N ASN A 175 2.45 12.45 8.69
CA ASN A 175 1.79 13.60 8.06
C ASN A 175 0.72 13.22 7.03
N MET A 176 0.62 11.95 6.61
CA MET A 176 -0.39 11.49 5.65
C MET A 176 -1.43 10.55 6.26
N THR A 177 -1.39 10.35 7.58
CA THR A 177 -2.28 9.44 8.32
C THR A 177 -3.11 10.19 9.35
N ASP A 178 -4.28 9.63 9.69
CA ASP A 178 -5.17 10.18 10.71
C ASP A 178 -4.70 9.85 12.12
N MET A 179 -4.06 8.68 12.27
CA MET A 179 -3.44 8.20 13.51
C MET A 179 -2.08 7.59 13.20
N PHE A 180 -1.11 7.85 14.07
CA PHE A 180 0.22 7.26 13.98
C PHE A 180 0.55 6.51 15.27
N CYS A 181 0.83 5.22 15.15
CA CYS A 181 1.15 4.32 16.25
C CYS A 181 2.64 3.97 16.23
N LEU A 182 3.36 4.31 17.28
CA LEU A 182 4.75 3.94 17.47
C LEU A 182 4.84 2.77 18.45
N LEU A 183 5.28 1.62 17.97
CA LEU A 183 5.55 0.44 18.80
C LEU A 183 6.97 0.54 19.38
N GLN A 184 7.08 0.38 20.69
CA GLN A 184 8.35 0.41 21.42
C GLN A 184 8.58 -0.89 22.18
N LEU A 185 9.84 -1.26 22.32
CA LEU A 185 10.21 -2.36 23.23
C LEU A 185 10.08 -1.88 24.66
N PRO A 186 9.71 -2.77 25.60
CA PRO A 186 9.75 -2.45 27.03
C PRO A 186 11.15 -1.99 27.42
N ASN A 187 11.24 -0.90 28.16
CA ASN A 187 12.49 -0.29 28.61
C ASN A 187 13.42 0.23 27.46
N ALA A 188 12.89 0.47 26.30
CA ALA A 188 13.60 1.13 25.20
C ALA A 188 13.43 2.66 25.33
N GLY A 189 14.11 3.25 26.26
CA GLY A 189 14.19 4.68 26.51
C GLY A 189 15.01 4.91 27.75
N ASP A 190 16.00 5.78 27.68
CA ASP A 190 16.82 6.20 28.84
C ASP A 190 15.97 7.00 29.83
#